data_7db2651671a628effca7e75bf4bfe55f
#
_entry.id   7db2651671a628effca7e75bf4bfe55f
#
_cell.length_a   1.000
_cell.length_b   1.000
_cell.length_c   1.000
_cell.angle_alpha   90.00
_cell.angle_beta   90.00
_cell.angle_gamma   90.00
#
_symmetry.space_group_name_H-M   'P 1'
#
loop_
_entity.id
_entity.type
_entity.pdbx_description
1 polymer ?
#
loop_
_entity_poly.entity_id
_entity_poly.type
_entity_poly.pdbx_seq_one_letter_code
_entity_poly.pdbx_strand_id
1 'polypeptide(L)'
;MKQVNNLNKKEYQQGVAFAILCALLWGVLPIYWKSLDPIDSLLILFYRVVLSFLTALIMALAIYKWEGIVKPLKEKGVMRTFFIAGILICINWGTYIWAVNHGHIIQTSIGYYIEPLIVCVFGILFFKERLNLYKTAAFLLACAGVAVMLVYYHRIPTIALVLAFSFASYAAIKKKLKMNAVLAQIYETMFIAPAALVVICYFEFTGKG
;
A
#
# COMPACT_ATOMS: atom_id res chain seq x y z
N MET A 1 24.45 14.11 2.85
CA MET A 1 24.09 14.83 4.10
C MET A 1 23.81 16.33 3.94
N LYS A 2 23.92 16.94 2.75
CA LYS A 2 23.70 18.40 2.53
C LYS A 2 22.29 18.82 2.10
N GLN A 3 21.34 17.91 1.92
CA GLN A 3 19.96 18.28 1.48
C GLN A 3 18.92 18.38 2.61
N VAL A 4 19.27 18.06 3.85
CA VAL A 4 18.31 18.08 4.98
C VAL A 4 18.27 19.45 5.69
N ASN A 5 19.23 20.34 5.44
CA ASN A 5 19.38 21.56 6.22
C ASN A 5 18.58 22.79 5.74
N ASN A 6 17.74 22.66 4.71
CA ASN A 6 16.99 23.80 4.16
C ASN A 6 15.45 23.61 4.17
N LEU A 7 14.92 22.66 4.91
CA LEU A 7 13.47 22.62 5.16
C LEU A 7 13.12 23.79 6.10
N ASN A 8 12.26 24.69 5.61
CA ASN A 8 11.70 25.74 6.43
C ASN A 8 11.00 25.08 7.64
N LYS A 9 11.22 25.59 8.86
CA LYS A 9 10.65 25.06 10.11
C LYS A 9 9.13 24.77 9.97
N LYS A 10 8.42 25.58 9.20
CA LYS A 10 6.99 25.43 8.91
C LYS A 10 6.70 24.17 8.07
N GLU A 11 7.49 23.91 7.04
CA GLU A 11 7.34 22.71 6.18
C GLU A 11 7.63 21.42 6.96
N TYR A 12 8.64 21.46 7.83
CA TYR A 12 8.94 20.34 8.74
C TYR A 12 7.78 20.06 9.69
N GLN A 13 7.22 21.10 10.34
CA GLN A 13 6.08 20.95 11.24
C GLN A 13 4.83 20.43 10.52
N GLN A 14 4.57 20.92 9.31
CA GLN A 14 3.48 20.40 8.48
C GLN A 14 3.69 18.93 8.11
N GLY A 15 4.90 18.54 7.73
CA GLY A 15 5.24 17.14 7.44
C GLY A 15 5.00 16.23 8.63
N VAL A 16 5.41 16.65 9.83
CA VAL A 16 5.16 15.90 11.08
C VAL A 16 3.67 15.80 11.37
N ALA A 17 2.91 16.89 11.23
CA ALA A 17 1.47 16.89 11.47
C ALA A 17 0.74 15.93 10.50
N PHE A 18 1.09 15.95 9.21
CA PHE A 18 0.54 15.01 8.22
C PHE A 18 0.92 13.55 8.52
N ALA A 19 2.13 13.29 8.98
CA ALA A 19 2.56 11.95 9.37
C ALA A 19 1.74 11.42 10.55
N ILE A 20 1.51 12.25 11.56
CA ILE A 20 0.67 11.89 12.73
C ILE A 20 -0.78 11.64 12.28
N LEU A 21 -1.36 12.54 11.48
CA LEU A 21 -2.71 12.38 10.96
C LEU A 21 -2.85 11.08 10.15
N CYS A 22 -1.90 10.79 9.29
CA CYS A 22 -1.86 9.56 8.52
C CYS A 22 -1.83 8.32 9.43
N ALA A 23 -0.97 8.32 10.46
CA ALA A 23 -0.89 7.21 11.41
C ALA A 23 -2.21 7.01 12.18
N LEU A 24 -2.87 8.08 12.60
CA LEU A 24 -4.18 8.01 13.25
C LEU A 24 -5.26 7.44 12.33
N LEU A 25 -5.31 7.90 11.07
CA LEU A 25 -6.26 7.38 10.08
C LEU A 25 -6.04 5.88 9.83
N TRP A 26 -4.78 5.45 9.68
CA TRP A 26 -4.44 4.03 9.54
C TRP A 26 -4.81 3.20 10.77
N GLY A 27 -4.68 3.77 11.97
CA GLY A 27 -5.09 3.11 13.22
C GLY A 27 -6.60 2.88 13.34
N VAL A 28 -7.41 3.75 12.74
CA VAL A 28 -8.89 3.63 12.74
C VAL A 28 -9.40 2.70 11.63
N LEU A 29 -8.63 2.49 10.57
CA LEU A 29 -9.03 1.70 9.41
C LEU A 29 -9.56 0.29 9.73
N PRO A 30 -8.98 -0.50 10.67
CA PRO A 30 -9.53 -1.81 11.02
C PRO A 30 -10.96 -1.74 11.54
N ILE A 31 -11.29 -0.70 12.32
CA ILE A 31 -12.65 -0.49 12.86
C ILE A 31 -13.61 -0.23 11.70
N TYR A 32 -13.21 0.61 10.75
CA TYR A 32 -14.00 0.89 9.55
C TYR A 32 -14.25 -0.37 8.72
N TRP A 33 -13.21 -1.16 8.44
CA TRP A 33 -13.39 -2.40 7.68
C TRP A 33 -14.26 -3.42 8.44
N LYS A 34 -14.10 -3.51 9.76
CA LYS A 34 -14.92 -4.41 10.57
C LYS A 34 -16.40 -3.97 10.61
N SER A 35 -16.70 -2.70 10.49
CA SER A 35 -18.10 -2.24 10.40
C SER A 35 -18.79 -2.65 9.10
N LEU A 36 -18.02 -3.03 8.08
CA LEU A 36 -18.51 -3.54 6.79
C LEU A 36 -18.54 -5.08 6.74
N ASP A 37 -18.35 -5.77 7.85
CA ASP A 37 -18.32 -7.25 7.97
C ASP A 37 -19.51 -8.00 7.33
N PRO A 38 -20.75 -7.45 7.33
CA PRO A 38 -21.86 -8.08 6.63
C PRO A 38 -21.68 -8.17 5.11
N ILE A 39 -20.79 -7.36 4.52
CA ILE A 39 -20.52 -7.30 3.08
C ILE A 39 -19.35 -8.22 2.74
N ASP A 40 -19.43 -8.94 1.63
CA ASP A 40 -18.34 -9.78 1.15
C ASP A 40 -17.05 -8.98 0.99
N SER A 41 -15.93 -9.50 1.54
CA SER A 41 -14.63 -8.80 1.54
C SER A 41 -14.09 -8.52 0.14
N LEU A 42 -14.43 -9.35 -0.85
CA LEU A 42 -14.03 -9.17 -2.24
C LEU A 42 -14.81 -8.01 -2.86
N LEU A 43 -16.10 -7.91 -2.53
CA LEU A 43 -16.95 -6.81 -2.99
C LEU A 43 -16.47 -5.47 -2.41
N ILE A 44 -16.14 -5.43 -1.12
CA ILE A 44 -15.53 -4.25 -0.48
C ILE A 44 -14.22 -3.85 -1.19
N LEU A 45 -13.37 -4.82 -1.53
CA LEU A 45 -12.14 -4.57 -2.28
C LEU A 45 -12.43 -3.92 -3.64
N PHE A 46 -13.40 -4.44 -4.38
CA PHE A 46 -13.72 -3.91 -5.70
C PHE A 46 -14.31 -2.50 -5.64
N TYR A 47 -15.21 -2.21 -4.71
CA TYR A 47 -15.67 -0.84 -4.46
C TYR A 47 -14.50 0.09 -4.12
N ARG A 48 -13.59 -0.35 -3.26
CA ARG A 48 -12.39 0.43 -2.91
C ARG A 48 -11.53 0.74 -4.13
N VAL A 49 -11.29 -0.23 -5.02
CA VAL A 49 -10.49 -0.04 -6.24
C VAL A 49 -11.15 0.97 -7.16
N VAL A 50 -12.46 0.83 -7.42
CA VAL A 50 -13.22 1.75 -8.29
C VAL A 50 -13.25 3.16 -7.72
N LEU A 51 -13.56 3.32 -6.43
CA LEU A 51 -13.58 4.62 -5.78
C LEU A 51 -12.19 5.27 -5.75
N SER A 52 -11.14 4.48 -5.52
CA SER A 52 -9.75 4.97 -5.57
C SER A 52 -9.36 5.44 -6.97
N PHE A 53 -9.78 4.73 -8.01
CA PHE A 53 -9.57 5.15 -9.39
C PHE A 53 -10.30 6.45 -9.71
N LEU A 54 -11.59 6.53 -9.38
CA LEU A 54 -12.41 7.72 -9.66
C LEU A 54 -11.92 8.96 -8.92
N THR A 55 -11.62 8.82 -7.64
CA THR A 55 -11.09 9.96 -6.83
C THR A 55 -9.73 10.43 -7.35
N ALA A 56 -8.82 9.50 -7.67
CA ALA A 56 -7.52 9.86 -8.25
C ALA A 56 -7.67 10.49 -9.64
N LEU A 57 -8.60 10.01 -10.47
CA LEU A 57 -8.88 10.57 -11.79
C LEU A 57 -9.43 12.01 -11.68
N ILE A 58 -10.41 12.25 -10.80
CA ILE A 58 -10.95 13.59 -10.55
C ILE A 58 -9.85 14.55 -10.09
N MET A 59 -9.02 14.11 -9.12
CA MET A 59 -7.89 14.91 -8.64
C MET A 59 -6.88 15.19 -9.76
N ALA A 60 -6.56 14.20 -10.58
CA ALA A 60 -5.62 14.39 -11.67
C ALA A 60 -6.15 15.33 -12.74
N LEU A 61 -7.42 15.24 -13.09
CA LEU A 61 -8.07 16.19 -14.04
C LEU A 61 -8.09 17.62 -13.51
N ALA A 62 -8.19 17.81 -12.20
CA ALA A 62 -8.12 19.12 -11.57
C ALA A 62 -6.68 19.70 -11.55
N ILE A 63 -5.66 18.85 -11.45
CA ILE A 63 -4.25 19.28 -11.30
C ILE A 63 -3.52 19.29 -12.65
N TYR A 64 -3.79 18.29 -13.51
CA TYR A 64 -3.10 18.07 -14.77
C TYR A 64 -4.06 18.24 -15.94
N LYS A 65 -3.54 18.73 -17.08
CA LYS A 65 -4.25 18.61 -18.36
C LYS A 65 -4.26 17.15 -18.79
N TRP A 66 -5.22 16.73 -19.60
CA TRP A 66 -5.34 15.36 -20.12
C TRP A 66 -4.03 14.79 -20.70
N GLU A 67 -3.29 15.65 -21.41
CA GLU A 67 -1.97 15.28 -21.94
C GLU A 67 -0.97 14.90 -20.84
N GLY A 68 -1.01 15.56 -19.69
CA GLY A 68 -0.15 15.26 -18.53
C GLY A 68 -0.47 13.90 -17.89
N ILE A 69 -1.73 13.44 -18.02
CA ILE A 69 -2.15 12.12 -17.55
C ILE A 69 -1.76 11.02 -18.56
N VAL A 70 -1.87 11.28 -19.87
CA VAL A 70 -1.64 10.25 -20.90
C VAL A 70 -0.17 10.14 -21.30
N LYS A 71 0.58 11.24 -21.30
CA LYS A 71 1.98 11.26 -21.76
C LYS A 71 2.88 10.26 -21.05
N PRO A 72 2.87 10.11 -19.71
CA PRO A 72 3.71 9.14 -19.02
C PRO A 72 3.41 7.68 -19.35
N LEU A 73 2.18 7.36 -19.75
CA LEU A 73 1.80 6.00 -20.14
C LEU A 73 2.46 5.55 -21.47
N LYS A 74 2.88 6.50 -22.30
CA LYS A 74 3.57 6.19 -23.57
C LYS A 74 5.05 5.82 -23.37
N GLU A 75 5.60 6.03 -22.18
CA GLU A 75 6.97 5.64 -21.87
C GLU A 75 7.10 4.12 -21.80
N LYS A 76 8.16 3.59 -22.43
CA LYS A 76 8.38 2.13 -22.53
C LYS A 76 8.49 1.49 -21.14
N GLY A 77 7.65 0.50 -20.89
CA GLY A 77 7.66 -0.29 -19.66
C GLY A 77 6.86 0.29 -18.50
N VAL A 78 6.44 1.55 -18.54
CA VAL A 78 5.65 2.19 -17.48
C VAL A 78 4.34 1.45 -17.26
N MET A 79 3.59 1.19 -18.32
CA MET A 79 2.30 0.49 -18.27
C MET A 79 2.43 -0.91 -17.64
N ARG A 80 3.42 -1.72 -18.08
CA ARG A 80 3.68 -3.05 -17.51
C ARG A 80 4.03 -2.98 -16.02
N THR A 81 4.83 -1.99 -15.65
CA THR A 81 5.29 -1.82 -14.26
C THR A 81 4.12 -1.45 -13.35
N PHE A 82 3.23 -0.54 -13.79
CA PHE A 82 2.04 -0.19 -13.03
C PHE A 82 0.99 -1.30 -13.01
N PHE A 83 0.88 -2.11 -14.05
CA PHE A 83 0.03 -3.29 -14.03
C PHE A 83 0.46 -4.28 -12.93
N ILE A 84 1.76 -4.57 -12.84
CA ILE A 84 2.30 -5.46 -11.79
C ILE A 84 2.12 -4.81 -10.41
N ALA A 85 2.40 -3.52 -10.27
CA ALA A 85 2.20 -2.78 -9.02
C ALA A 85 0.72 -2.80 -8.59
N GLY A 86 -0.21 -2.62 -9.53
CA GLY A 86 -1.65 -2.69 -9.29
C GLY A 86 -2.09 -4.07 -8.78
N ILE A 87 -1.61 -5.15 -9.37
CA ILE A 87 -1.89 -6.51 -8.88
C ILE A 87 -1.36 -6.70 -7.45
N LEU A 88 -0.11 -6.31 -7.18
CA LEU A 88 0.50 -6.46 -5.86
C LEU A 88 -0.25 -5.69 -4.77
N ILE A 89 -0.63 -4.45 -5.05
CA ILE A 89 -1.38 -3.64 -4.08
C ILE A 89 -2.83 -4.15 -3.91
N CYS A 90 -3.44 -4.69 -4.96
CA CYS A 90 -4.76 -5.31 -4.88
C CYS A 90 -4.75 -6.58 -4.03
N ILE A 91 -3.73 -7.43 -4.19
CA ILE A 91 -3.51 -8.62 -3.32
C ILE A 91 -3.34 -8.16 -1.88
N ASN A 92 -2.53 -7.14 -1.63
CA ASN A 92 -2.31 -6.60 -0.29
C ASN A 92 -3.61 -6.10 0.34
N TRP A 93 -4.35 -5.25 -0.35
CA TRP A 93 -5.61 -4.69 0.15
C TRP A 93 -6.68 -5.77 0.38
N GLY A 94 -6.82 -6.71 -0.57
CA GLY A 94 -7.78 -7.80 -0.45
C GLY A 94 -7.46 -8.72 0.73
N THR A 95 -6.19 -9.10 0.88
CA THR A 95 -5.73 -9.91 2.02
C THR A 95 -6.00 -9.20 3.34
N TYR A 96 -5.75 -7.87 3.40
CA TYR A 96 -5.98 -7.09 4.61
C TYR A 96 -7.45 -7.01 4.99
N ILE A 97 -8.33 -6.63 4.06
CA ILE A 97 -9.77 -6.52 4.29
C ILE A 97 -10.33 -7.87 4.73
N TRP A 98 -9.97 -8.93 3.99
CA TRP A 98 -10.39 -10.29 4.31
C TRP A 98 -9.93 -10.72 5.71
N ALA A 99 -8.67 -10.48 6.06
CA ALA A 99 -8.12 -10.87 7.34
C ALA A 99 -8.76 -10.13 8.52
N VAL A 100 -9.07 -8.84 8.37
CA VAL A 100 -9.77 -8.05 9.40
C VAL A 100 -11.18 -8.60 9.62
N ASN A 101 -11.93 -8.86 8.55
CA ASN A 101 -13.31 -9.35 8.62
C ASN A 101 -13.42 -10.78 9.17
N HIS A 102 -12.38 -11.61 8.94
CA HIS A 102 -12.32 -12.99 9.44
C HIS A 102 -11.57 -13.14 10.79
N GLY A 103 -11.35 -12.04 11.51
CA GLY A 103 -10.79 -12.09 12.87
C GLY A 103 -9.27 -12.30 12.94
N HIS A 104 -8.54 -12.18 11.82
CA HIS A 104 -7.09 -12.37 11.75
C HIS A 104 -6.29 -11.06 11.98
N ILE A 105 -6.83 -10.12 12.77
CA ILE A 105 -6.23 -8.80 13.02
C ILE A 105 -4.80 -8.90 13.58
N ILE A 106 -4.52 -9.91 14.41
CA ILE A 106 -3.17 -10.11 14.96
C ILE A 106 -2.17 -10.38 13.82
N GLN A 107 -2.53 -11.22 12.84
CA GLN A 107 -1.64 -11.48 11.70
C GLN A 107 -1.45 -10.24 10.82
N THR A 108 -2.46 -9.39 10.66
CA THR A 108 -2.28 -8.14 9.91
C THR A 108 -1.29 -7.21 10.62
N SER A 109 -1.37 -7.11 11.95
CA SER A 109 -0.41 -6.35 12.74
C SER A 109 1.02 -6.89 12.62
N ILE A 110 1.20 -8.21 12.72
CA ILE A 110 2.51 -8.87 12.50
C ILE A 110 3.04 -8.53 11.09
N GLY A 111 2.18 -8.55 10.08
CA GLY A 111 2.54 -8.21 8.70
C GLY A 111 3.13 -6.80 8.58
N TYR A 112 2.52 -5.83 9.21
CA TYR A 112 3.00 -4.43 9.21
C TYR A 112 4.30 -4.24 10.00
N TYR A 113 4.61 -5.10 10.97
CA TYR A 113 5.93 -5.08 11.63
C TYR A 113 7.01 -5.75 10.79
N ILE A 114 6.67 -6.79 10.02
CA ILE A 114 7.60 -7.48 9.11
C ILE A 114 7.88 -6.63 7.85
N GLU A 115 6.88 -5.92 7.34
CA GLU A 115 6.94 -5.16 6.09
C GLU A 115 8.16 -4.22 6.00
N PRO A 116 8.44 -3.32 6.97
CA PRO A 116 9.59 -2.43 6.91
C PRO A 116 10.92 -3.18 6.86
N LEU A 117 10.99 -4.37 7.46
CA LEU A 117 12.19 -5.22 7.41
C LEU A 117 12.42 -5.74 6.00
N ILE A 118 11.38 -6.24 5.33
CA ILE A 118 11.48 -6.71 3.95
C ILE A 118 11.80 -5.55 3.01
N VAL A 119 11.17 -4.38 3.20
CA VAL A 119 11.48 -3.15 2.43
C VAL A 119 12.95 -2.78 2.59
N CYS A 120 13.49 -2.84 3.81
CA CYS A 120 14.90 -2.58 4.07
C CYS A 120 15.81 -3.59 3.37
N VAL A 121 15.50 -4.89 3.45
CA VAL A 121 16.22 -5.95 2.74
C VAL A 121 16.20 -5.71 1.23
N PHE A 122 15.05 -5.38 0.66
CA PHE A 122 14.93 -5.04 -0.76
C PHE A 122 15.72 -3.77 -1.13
N GLY A 123 15.77 -2.79 -0.22
CA GLY A 123 16.60 -1.60 -0.35
C GLY A 123 18.08 -1.95 -0.52
N ILE A 124 18.59 -2.86 0.33
CA ILE A 124 19.96 -3.33 0.26
C ILE A 124 20.22 -4.16 -1.01
N LEU A 125 19.35 -5.15 -1.29
CA LEU A 125 19.57 -6.11 -2.37
C LEU A 125 19.41 -5.49 -3.76
N PHE A 126 18.31 -4.76 -3.99
CA PHE A 126 17.98 -4.25 -5.33
C PHE A 126 18.51 -2.84 -5.59
N PHE A 127 18.63 -2.01 -4.55
CA PHE A 127 19.07 -0.62 -4.68
C PHE A 127 20.46 -0.37 -4.15
N LYS A 128 21.14 -1.42 -3.62
CA LYS A 128 22.50 -1.34 -3.06
C LYS A 128 22.63 -0.23 -1.99
N GLU A 129 21.56 -0.02 -1.21
CA GLU A 129 21.56 0.95 -0.13
C GLU A 129 22.54 0.52 0.96
N ARG A 130 23.31 1.49 1.46
CA ARG A 130 24.23 1.25 2.58
C ARG A 130 23.53 1.66 3.88
N LEU A 131 23.52 0.76 4.84
CA LEU A 131 23.07 1.07 6.19
C LEU A 131 24.23 1.73 6.94
N ASN A 132 23.94 2.82 7.64
CA ASN A 132 24.86 3.36 8.64
C ASN A 132 24.64 2.63 9.98
N LEU A 133 25.54 2.83 10.94
CA LEU A 133 25.50 2.15 12.24
C LEU A 133 24.12 2.28 12.93
N TYR A 134 23.52 3.46 12.92
CA TYR A 134 22.21 3.70 13.55
C TYR A 134 21.08 2.95 12.84
N LYS A 135 21.07 2.94 11.51
CA LYS A 135 20.10 2.17 10.71
C LYS A 135 20.27 0.68 10.91
N THR A 136 21.51 0.20 11.01
CA THR A 136 21.79 -1.23 11.29
C THR A 136 21.29 -1.61 12.68
N ALA A 137 21.58 -0.80 13.70
CA ALA A 137 21.07 -1.05 15.06
C ALA A 137 19.54 -1.07 15.12
N ALA A 138 18.88 -0.09 14.47
CA ALA A 138 17.42 -0.05 14.39
C ALA A 138 16.84 -1.27 13.67
N PHE A 139 17.47 -1.71 12.57
CA PHE A 139 17.07 -2.91 11.84
C PHE A 139 17.20 -4.17 12.69
N LEU A 140 18.32 -4.33 13.41
CA LEU A 140 18.53 -5.48 14.30
C LEU A 140 17.53 -5.51 15.47
N LEU A 141 17.24 -4.36 16.08
CA LEU A 141 16.23 -4.23 17.13
C LEU A 141 14.83 -4.60 16.61
N ALA A 142 14.47 -4.15 15.41
CA ALA A 142 13.21 -4.51 14.78
C ALA A 142 13.13 -6.00 14.46
N CYS A 143 14.22 -6.61 13.97
CA CYS A 143 14.31 -8.06 13.76
C CYS A 143 14.12 -8.82 15.08
N ALA A 144 14.76 -8.38 16.16
CA ALA A 144 14.60 -8.99 17.48
C ALA A 144 13.13 -8.89 17.97
N GLY A 145 12.49 -7.73 17.82
CA GLY A 145 11.07 -7.55 18.15
C GLY A 145 10.15 -8.50 17.39
N VAL A 146 10.35 -8.61 16.07
CA VAL A 146 9.58 -9.55 15.22
C VAL A 146 9.87 -11.01 15.62
N ALA A 147 11.13 -11.36 15.92
CA ALA A 147 11.47 -12.71 16.36
C ALA A 147 10.74 -13.11 17.66
N VAL A 148 10.74 -12.22 18.66
CA VAL A 148 9.97 -12.44 19.91
C VAL A 148 8.48 -12.64 19.61
N MET A 149 7.91 -11.82 18.74
CA MET A 149 6.50 -11.88 18.36
C MET A 149 6.17 -13.22 17.65
N LEU A 150 7.04 -13.68 16.74
CA LEU A 150 6.86 -14.94 16.04
C LEU A 150 6.98 -16.16 16.99
N VAL A 151 7.92 -16.13 17.93
CA VAL A 151 8.06 -17.16 18.96
C VAL A 151 6.79 -17.23 19.81
N TYR A 152 6.23 -16.09 20.20
CA TYR A 152 5.00 -16.05 21.01
C TYR A 152 3.76 -16.47 20.24
N TYR A 153 3.73 -16.25 18.92
CA TYR A 153 2.58 -16.60 18.08
C TYR A 153 2.47 -18.12 17.82
N HIS A 154 3.54 -18.88 17.96
CA HIS A 154 3.63 -20.35 17.79
C HIS A 154 3.09 -20.94 16.47
N ARG A 155 2.84 -20.13 15.46
CA ARG A 155 2.36 -20.56 14.14
C ARG A 155 3.03 -19.73 13.04
N ILE A 156 3.10 -20.28 11.83
CA ILE A 156 3.57 -19.51 10.67
C ILE A 156 2.50 -18.49 10.30
N PRO A 157 2.80 -17.17 10.38
CA PRO A 157 1.82 -16.13 10.10
C PRO A 157 1.70 -15.91 8.58
N THR A 158 1.05 -16.83 7.86
CA THR A 158 0.96 -16.79 6.39
C THR A 158 0.36 -15.50 5.86
N ILE A 159 -0.71 -14.99 6.49
CA ILE A 159 -1.35 -13.73 6.12
C ILE A 159 -0.36 -12.57 6.29
N ALA A 160 0.39 -12.54 7.41
CA ALA A 160 1.41 -11.52 7.66
C ALA A 160 2.50 -11.53 6.58
N LEU A 161 2.95 -12.71 6.15
CA LEU A 161 3.94 -12.82 5.09
C LEU A 161 3.40 -12.34 3.75
N VAL A 162 2.17 -12.72 3.38
CA VAL A 162 1.53 -12.21 2.14
C VAL A 162 1.44 -10.69 2.15
N LEU A 163 0.99 -10.09 3.25
CA LEU A 163 0.91 -8.64 3.40
C LEU A 163 2.28 -7.97 3.28
N ALA A 164 3.27 -8.47 4.01
CA ALA A 164 4.60 -7.88 4.05
C ALA A 164 5.32 -8.01 2.69
N PHE A 165 5.29 -9.16 2.04
CA PHE A 165 5.95 -9.36 0.75
C PHE A 165 5.24 -8.64 -0.40
N SER A 166 3.90 -8.64 -0.45
CA SER A 166 3.15 -7.94 -1.50
C SER A 166 3.40 -6.44 -1.44
N PHE A 167 3.36 -5.83 -0.25
CA PHE A 167 3.62 -4.41 -0.11
C PHE A 167 5.09 -4.05 -0.32
N ALA A 168 6.03 -4.81 0.21
CA ALA A 168 7.46 -4.55 0.00
C ALA A 168 7.84 -4.64 -1.48
N SER A 169 7.29 -5.63 -2.21
CA SER A 169 7.48 -5.76 -3.66
C SER A 169 6.89 -4.57 -4.42
N TYR A 170 5.67 -4.17 -4.06
CA TYR A 170 5.02 -2.97 -4.59
C TYR A 170 5.86 -1.71 -4.35
N ALA A 171 6.33 -1.49 -3.11
CA ALA A 171 7.16 -0.34 -2.77
C ALA A 171 8.49 -0.32 -3.53
N ALA A 172 9.14 -1.49 -3.71
CA ALA A 172 10.36 -1.62 -4.49
C ALA A 172 10.14 -1.27 -5.97
N ILE A 173 9.02 -1.69 -6.56
CA ILE A 173 8.65 -1.35 -7.94
C ILE A 173 8.41 0.15 -8.08
N LYS A 174 7.62 0.74 -7.17
CA LYS A 174 7.31 2.18 -7.18
C LYS A 174 8.54 3.07 -7.03
N LYS A 175 9.50 2.66 -6.22
CA LYS A 175 10.74 3.42 -6.01
C LYS A 175 11.50 3.71 -7.31
N LYS A 176 11.37 2.83 -8.32
CA LYS A 176 12.01 3.03 -9.63
C LYS A 176 11.31 4.10 -10.48
N LEU A 177 10.02 4.34 -10.28
CA LEU A 177 9.20 5.11 -11.21
C LEU A 177 9.20 6.62 -10.96
N LYS A 178 9.61 7.09 -9.77
CA LYS A 178 9.66 8.52 -9.39
C LYS A 178 8.44 9.35 -9.85
N MET A 179 7.24 8.78 -9.81
CA MET A 179 6.02 9.39 -10.31
C MET A 179 5.21 10.04 -9.20
N ASN A 180 4.44 11.07 -9.54
CA ASN A 180 3.51 11.70 -8.61
C ASN A 180 2.48 10.69 -8.10
N ALA A 181 2.14 10.75 -6.80
CA ALA A 181 1.27 9.80 -6.13
C ALA A 181 -0.13 9.69 -6.77
N VAL A 182 -0.70 10.82 -7.23
CA VAL A 182 -2.03 10.85 -7.86
C VAL A 182 -2.03 10.11 -9.20
N LEU A 183 -1.01 10.37 -10.04
CA LEU A 183 -0.87 9.66 -11.33
C LEU A 183 -0.58 8.18 -11.11
N ALA A 184 0.29 7.85 -10.15
CA ALA A 184 0.59 6.47 -9.80
C ALA A 184 -0.68 5.70 -9.39
N GLN A 185 -1.53 6.31 -8.56
CA GLN A 185 -2.80 5.71 -8.11
C GLN A 185 -3.73 5.40 -9.29
N ILE A 186 -3.86 6.30 -10.26
CA ILE A 186 -4.65 6.05 -11.48
C ILE A 186 -4.09 4.83 -12.23
N TYR A 187 -2.78 4.82 -12.49
CA TYR A 187 -2.16 3.78 -13.33
C TYR A 187 -2.16 2.41 -12.66
N GLU A 188 -2.12 2.34 -11.33
CA GLU A 188 -2.21 1.11 -10.56
C GLU A 188 -3.62 0.51 -10.60
N THR A 189 -4.65 1.37 -10.60
CA THR A 189 -6.05 0.93 -10.50
C THR A 189 -6.76 0.83 -11.83
N MET A 190 -6.31 1.52 -12.89
CA MET A 190 -7.00 1.60 -14.18
C MET A 190 -7.19 0.25 -14.88
N PHE A 191 -6.32 -0.72 -14.63
CA PHE A 191 -6.44 -2.05 -15.22
C PHE A 191 -7.42 -2.93 -14.45
N ILE A 192 -7.53 -2.71 -13.15
CA ILE A 192 -8.36 -3.52 -12.25
C ILE A 192 -9.77 -2.93 -12.15
N ALA A 193 -9.90 -1.61 -12.20
CA ALA A 193 -11.17 -0.93 -12.04
C ALA A 193 -12.28 -1.38 -13.04
N PRO A 194 -12.02 -1.59 -14.34
CA PRO A 194 -13.03 -2.11 -15.25
C PRO A 194 -13.50 -3.52 -14.88
N ALA A 195 -12.57 -4.42 -14.51
CA ALA A 195 -12.91 -5.76 -14.06
C ALA A 195 -13.70 -5.72 -12.73
N ALA A 196 -13.28 -4.86 -11.81
CA ALA A 196 -13.97 -4.63 -10.54
C ALA A 196 -15.42 -4.14 -10.76
N LEU A 197 -15.65 -3.22 -11.71
CA LEU A 197 -16.99 -2.75 -12.07
C LEU A 197 -17.86 -3.88 -12.58
N VAL A 198 -17.35 -4.73 -13.44
CA VAL A 198 -18.11 -5.90 -13.96
C VAL A 198 -18.52 -6.81 -12.81
N VAL A 199 -17.64 -7.08 -11.88
CA VAL A 199 -17.95 -7.94 -10.72
C VAL A 199 -18.95 -7.26 -9.78
N ILE A 200 -18.80 -5.97 -9.50
CA ILE A 200 -19.79 -5.21 -8.69
C ILE A 200 -21.18 -5.31 -9.34
N CYS A 201 -21.28 -5.01 -10.63
CA CYS A 201 -22.56 -5.12 -11.34
C CYS A 201 -23.14 -6.54 -11.25
N TYR A 202 -22.32 -7.57 -11.40
CA TYR A 202 -22.78 -8.97 -11.27
C TYR A 202 -23.35 -9.26 -9.88
N PHE A 203 -22.69 -8.83 -8.82
CA PHE A 203 -23.16 -9.01 -7.44
C PHE A 203 -24.48 -8.27 -7.18
N GLU A 204 -24.57 -7.02 -7.62
CA GLU A 204 -25.80 -6.22 -7.49
C GLU A 204 -26.98 -6.84 -8.25
N PHE A 205 -26.78 -7.27 -9.51
CA PHE A 205 -27.84 -7.89 -10.31
C PHE A 205 -28.27 -9.28 -9.81
N THR A 206 -27.37 -10.01 -9.14
CA THR A 206 -27.68 -11.35 -8.60
C THR A 206 -28.20 -11.33 -7.17
N GLY A 207 -28.29 -10.15 -6.54
CA GLY A 207 -28.72 -9.99 -5.15
C GLY A 207 -27.78 -10.66 -4.13
N LYS A 208 -26.50 -10.82 -4.48
CA LYS A 208 -25.46 -11.40 -3.63
C LYS A 208 -24.56 -10.34 -2.98
N GLY A 209 -24.89 -9.06 -3.21
CA GLY A 209 -24.19 -7.92 -2.65
C GLY A 209 -24.63 -7.54 -1.25
#